data_5d8f28c03f972ca9e379aebb7c78d4e8
#
_entry.id   5d8f28c03f972ca9e379aebb7c78d4e8
#
_cell.length_a   1.000
_cell.length_b   1.000
_cell.length_c   1.000
_cell.angle_alpha   90.00
_cell.angle_beta   90.00
_cell.angle_gamma   90.00
#
_symmetry.space_group_name_H-M   'P 1'
#
loop_
_entity.id
_entity.type
_entity.pdbx_description
1 polymer ?
#
loop_
_entity_poly.entity_id
_entity_poly.type
_entity_poly.pdbx_seq_one_letter_code
_entity_poly.pdbx_strand_id
1 'polypeptide(L)'
;MFKPLALAAAVLSAFSLNAFAAKTELTVYTALEAEQLKTYKQAFEKANPDVEIKWVRDSTGIITAKLLAEKARPQADAVWGLAASSLAILDQQGMLQSYAPKDLAKIGGNYRDAANPPAWVGMDVWAATICFNTIEAEKQGLSKPVSWQDLTKPEYKGKIVMPNPASSGTGFLDVSAWLQTFGEKQGW
;
A
#
# COMPACT_ATOMS: atom_id res chain seq x y z
N MET A 1 -63.24 -47.53 34.25
CA MET A 1 -61.79 -47.40 34.47
C MET A 1 -61.23 -46.59 33.26
N PHE A 2 -61.05 -45.32 33.45
CA PHE A 2 -60.50 -44.41 32.45
C PHE A 2 -59.00 -44.16 32.77
N LYS A 3 -58.11 -44.49 31.84
CA LYS A 3 -56.69 -44.15 31.93
C LYS A 3 -56.48 -42.76 31.36
N PRO A 4 -55.79 -41.82 32.05
CA PRO A 4 -55.44 -40.56 31.46
C PRO A 4 -54.24 -40.72 30.55
N LEU A 5 -54.38 -40.23 29.32
CA LEU A 5 -53.30 -40.08 28.35
C LEU A 5 -52.46 -38.85 28.78
N ALA A 6 -51.22 -39.08 29.18
CA ALA A 6 -50.28 -37.99 29.44
C ALA A 6 -49.77 -37.39 28.12
N LEU A 7 -50.20 -36.16 27.83
CA LEU A 7 -49.70 -35.37 26.70
C LEU A 7 -48.32 -34.83 27.08
N ALA A 8 -47.25 -35.43 26.55
CA ALA A 8 -45.90 -34.89 26.66
C ALA A 8 -45.74 -33.75 25.62
N ALA A 9 -45.87 -32.51 26.08
CA ALA A 9 -45.53 -31.34 25.29
C ALA A 9 -44.00 -31.23 25.21
N ALA A 10 -43.44 -31.67 24.06
CA ALA A 10 -42.04 -31.42 23.76
C ALA A 10 -41.87 -29.93 23.39
N VAL A 11 -41.34 -29.14 24.31
CA VAL A 11 -40.90 -27.78 24.03
C VAL A 11 -39.59 -27.89 23.24
N LEU A 12 -39.69 -27.83 21.90
CA LEU A 12 -38.54 -27.58 21.05
C LEU A 12 -38.11 -26.14 21.27
N SER A 13 -37.16 -25.93 22.18
CA SER A 13 -36.42 -24.67 22.28
C SER A 13 -35.62 -24.50 21.01
N ALA A 14 -36.14 -23.67 20.11
CA ALA A 14 -35.39 -23.20 18.95
C ALA A 14 -34.18 -22.35 19.46
N PHE A 15 -33.07 -23.02 19.70
CA PHE A 15 -31.78 -22.34 19.80
C PHE A 15 -31.50 -21.75 18.44
N SER A 16 -31.85 -20.48 18.24
CA SER A 16 -31.34 -19.68 17.15
C SER A 16 -29.83 -19.57 17.36
N LEU A 17 -29.08 -20.51 16.80
CA LEU A 17 -27.65 -20.37 16.59
C LEU A 17 -27.50 -19.15 15.68
N ASN A 18 -27.21 -17.99 16.27
CA ASN A 18 -26.63 -16.90 15.52
C ASN A 18 -25.29 -17.42 15.00
N ALA A 19 -25.31 -18.07 13.84
CA ALA A 19 -24.12 -18.34 13.07
C ALA A 19 -23.56 -16.96 12.71
N PHE A 20 -22.64 -16.45 13.51
CA PHE A 20 -21.76 -15.37 13.07
C PHE A 20 -21.04 -15.95 11.86
N ALA A 21 -21.50 -15.58 10.68
CA ALA A 21 -20.80 -15.91 9.45
C ALA A 21 -19.36 -15.39 9.63
N ALA A 22 -18.38 -16.27 9.51
CA ALA A 22 -16.99 -15.86 9.54
C ALA A 22 -16.80 -14.81 8.45
N LYS A 23 -16.17 -13.69 8.80
CA LYS A 23 -15.89 -12.64 7.83
C LYS A 23 -14.99 -13.18 6.73
N THR A 24 -15.20 -12.70 5.52
CA THR A 24 -14.28 -12.94 4.41
C THR A 24 -12.97 -12.21 4.70
N GLU A 25 -11.88 -12.93 4.84
CA GLU A 25 -10.56 -12.33 4.99
C GLU A 25 -10.04 -11.87 3.63
N LEU A 26 -9.54 -10.63 3.56
CA LEU A 26 -8.94 -10.04 2.38
C LEU A 26 -7.47 -9.76 2.70
N THR A 27 -6.57 -10.51 2.11
CA THR A 27 -5.12 -10.32 2.24
C THR A 27 -4.66 -9.19 1.34
N VAL A 28 -4.25 -8.07 1.92
CA VAL A 28 -3.87 -6.86 1.19
C VAL A 28 -2.40 -6.54 1.41
N TYR A 29 -1.64 -6.54 0.31
CA TYR A 29 -0.23 -6.16 0.33
C TYR A 29 -0.08 -4.66 0.15
N THR A 30 0.78 -4.03 0.95
CA THR A 30 0.88 -2.57 1.02
C THR A 30 2.28 -2.07 1.35
N ALA A 31 2.60 -0.88 0.84
CA ALA A 31 3.77 -0.11 1.25
C ALA A 31 3.40 1.22 1.94
N LEU A 32 2.11 1.42 2.26
CA LEU A 32 1.66 2.59 3.02
C LEU A 32 2.24 2.62 4.43
N GLU A 33 2.30 3.80 5.01
CA GLU A 33 2.77 3.97 6.38
C GLU A 33 1.79 3.37 7.39
N ALA A 34 2.34 2.78 8.46
CA ALA A 34 1.56 2.02 9.44
C ALA A 34 0.43 2.84 10.08
N GLU A 35 0.67 4.14 10.27
CA GLU A 35 -0.29 5.08 10.85
C GLU A 35 -1.55 5.24 10.00
N GLN A 36 -1.43 5.11 8.68
CA GLN A 36 -2.54 5.24 7.74
C GLN A 36 -3.42 3.98 7.71
N LEU A 37 -2.81 2.80 7.89
CA LEU A 37 -3.49 1.51 7.71
C LEU A 37 -4.68 1.32 8.63
N LYS A 38 -4.58 1.78 9.88
CA LYS A 38 -5.68 1.69 10.84
C LYS A 38 -6.92 2.44 10.34
N THR A 39 -6.74 3.66 9.87
CA THR A 39 -7.83 4.51 9.39
C THR A 39 -8.49 3.93 8.15
N TYR A 40 -7.69 3.47 7.18
CA TYR A 40 -8.20 2.82 5.97
C TYR A 40 -8.96 1.54 6.28
N LYS A 41 -8.41 0.66 7.13
CA LYS A 41 -9.07 -0.57 7.55
C LYS A 41 -10.43 -0.27 8.20
N GLN A 42 -10.46 0.64 9.16
CA GLN A 42 -11.70 1.01 9.86
C GLN A 42 -12.77 1.57 8.92
N ALA A 43 -12.38 2.44 7.98
CA ALA A 43 -13.32 3.01 7.01
C ALA A 43 -13.87 1.93 6.06
N PHE A 44 -13.01 1.06 5.55
CA PHE A 44 -13.39 -0.01 4.64
C PHE A 44 -14.30 -1.05 5.33
N GLU A 45 -13.92 -1.56 6.50
CA GLU A 45 -14.69 -2.57 7.23
C GLU A 45 -16.01 -2.05 7.78
N LYS A 46 -16.09 -0.74 8.06
CA LYS A 46 -17.37 -0.11 8.40
C LYS A 46 -18.34 -0.11 7.21
N ALA A 47 -17.83 0.09 6.01
CA ALA A 47 -18.63 0.04 4.78
C ALA A 47 -18.91 -1.39 4.30
N ASN A 48 -18.09 -2.36 4.72
CA ASN A 48 -18.14 -3.76 4.32
C ASN A 48 -18.01 -4.67 5.56
N PRO A 49 -19.06 -4.78 6.38
CA PRO A 49 -18.99 -5.42 7.69
C PRO A 49 -18.66 -6.92 7.64
N ASP A 50 -18.91 -7.57 6.49
CA ASP A 50 -18.65 -8.98 6.26
C ASP A 50 -17.22 -9.27 5.76
N VAL A 51 -16.38 -8.23 5.64
CA VAL A 51 -14.99 -8.35 5.21
C VAL A 51 -14.04 -7.94 6.32
N GLU A 52 -12.91 -8.62 6.42
CA GLU A 52 -11.79 -8.25 7.30
C GLU A 52 -10.51 -8.10 6.49
N ILE A 53 -9.84 -6.94 6.56
CA ILE A 53 -8.55 -6.74 5.90
C ILE A 53 -7.43 -7.32 6.75
N LYS A 54 -6.57 -8.14 6.14
CA LYS A 54 -5.30 -8.62 6.67
C LYS A 54 -4.16 -7.93 5.92
N TRP A 55 -3.50 -7.00 6.57
CA TRP A 55 -2.38 -6.27 5.99
C TRP A 55 -1.10 -7.12 5.99
N VAL A 56 -0.42 -7.15 4.85
CA VAL A 56 0.97 -7.56 4.71
C VAL A 56 1.75 -6.33 4.28
N ARG A 57 2.48 -5.70 5.21
CA ARG A 57 3.16 -4.43 5.00
C ARG A 57 4.67 -4.59 4.99
N ASP A 58 5.29 -3.99 3.98
CA ASP A 58 6.73 -3.75 3.92
C ASP A 58 6.98 -2.58 2.95
N SER A 59 8.26 -2.22 2.70
CA SER A 59 8.62 -1.22 1.71
C SER A 59 8.31 -1.69 0.28
N THR A 60 8.15 -0.73 -0.64
CA THR A 60 7.72 -0.99 -2.03
C THR A 60 8.52 -2.09 -2.72
N GLY A 61 9.87 -2.05 -2.65
CA GLY A 61 10.71 -3.04 -3.31
C GLY A 61 10.54 -4.45 -2.73
N ILE A 62 10.39 -4.56 -1.41
CA ILE A 62 10.19 -5.84 -0.73
C ILE A 62 8.82 -6.43 -1.09
N ILE A 63 7.74 -5.63 -1.04
CA ILE A 63 6.41 -6.07 -1.46
C ILE A 63 6.40 -6.49 -2.92
N THR A 64 7.05 -5.72 -3.81
CA THR A 64 7.16 -6.05 -5.23
C THR A 64 7.88 -7.38 -5.44
N ALA A 65 9.03 -7.57 -4.79
CA ALA A 65 9.79 -8.83 -4.87
C ALA A 65 8.97 -10.02 -4.35
N LYS A 66 8.23 -9.84 -3.24
CA LYS A 66 7.36 -10.86 -2.67
C LYS A 66 6.25 -11.23 -3.65
N LEU A 67 5.55 -10.27 -4.23
CA LEU A 67 4.51 -10.51 -5.23
C LEU A 67 5.07 -11.30 -6.43
N LEU A 68 6.21 -10.87 -6.97
CA LEU A 68 6.85 -11.57 -8.09
C LEU A 68 7.23 -13.02 -7.75
N ALA A 69 7.75 -13.25 -6.55
CA ALA A 69 8.09 -14.61 -6.08
C ALA A 69 6.84 -15.51 -5.93
N GLU A 70 5.70 -14.93 -5.61
CA GLU A 70 4.42 -15.61 -5.44
C GLU A 70 3.60 -15.72 -6.74
N LYS A 71 4.14 -15.27 -7.90
CA LYS A 71 3.41 -15.22 -9.18
C LYS A 71 2.73 -16.56 -9.54
N ALA A 72 3.39 -17.69 -9.31
CA ALA A 72 2.85 -19.00 -9.61
C ALA A 72 1.71 -19.43 -8.66
N ARG A 73 1.65 -18.85 -7.46
CA ARG A 73 0.64 -19.11 -6.44
C ARG A 73 0.39 -17.84 -5.62
N PRO A 74 -0.36 -16.88 -6.15
CA PRO A 74 -0.63 -15.61 -5.49
C PRO A 74 -1.24 -15.80 -4.10
N GLN A 75 -0.77 -15.01 -3.13
CA GLN A 75 -1.28 -15.00 -1.77
C GLN A 75 -2.04 -13.70 -1.46
N ALA A 76 -1.78 -12.64 -2.22
CA ALA A 76 -2.47 -11.38 -2.07
C ALA A 76 -3.76 -11.38 -2.88
N ASP A 77 -4.85 -10.94 -2.27
CA ASP A 77 -6.12 -10.67 -2.93
C ASP A 77 -6.12 -9.28 -3.58
N ALA A 78 -5.42 -8.34 -2.96
CA ALA A 78 -5.31 -6.97 -3.46
C ALA A 78 -3.97 -6.34 -3.11
N VAL A 79 -3.60 -5.32 -3.89
CA VAL A 79 -2.48 -4.42 -3.61
C VAL A 79 -3.04 -3.03 -3.38
N TRP A 80 -2.69 -2.41 -2.24
CA TRP A 80 -3.20 -1.10 -1.86
C TRP A 80 -2.06 -0.19 -1.41
N GLY A 81 -1.77 0.87 -2.17
CA GLY A 81 -0.70 1.81 -1.83
C GLY A 81 0.70 1.27 -2.11
N LEU A 82 0.92 0.81 -3.33
CA LEU A 82 2.23 0.49 -3.88
C LEU A 82 2.59 1.52 -4.94
N ALA A 83 3.88 1.86 -5.10
CA ALA A 83 4.31 2.81 -6.11
C ALA A 83 3.88 2.38 -7.54
N ALA A 84 3.42 3.33 -8.35
CA ALA A 84 2.94 3.07 -9.72
C ALA A 84 4.00 2.36 -10.59
N SER A 85 5.30 2.65 -10.38
CA SER A 85 6.40 1.94 -11.05
C SER A 85 6.39 0.44 -10.80
N SER A 86 6.08 0.02 -9.57
CA SER A 86 5.94 -1.40 -9.22
C SER A 86 4.66 -2.00 -9.79
N LEU A 87 3.54 -1.26 -9.77
CA LEU A 87 2.29 -1.70 -10.39
C LEU A 87 2.47 -1.93 -11.90
N ALA A 88 3.23 -1.06 -12.58
CA ALA A 88 3.56 -1.25 -14.00
C ALA A 88 4.39 -2.53 -14.26
N ILE A 89 5.33 -2.88 -13.37
CA ILE A 89 6.07 -4.15 -13.46
C ILE A 89 5.13 -5.34 -13.27
N LEU A 90 4.25 -5.29 -12.27
CA LEU A 90 3.29 -6.37 -12.02
C LEU A 90 2.31 -6.56 -13.17
N ASP A 91 1.87 -5.47 -13.79
CA ASP A 91 1.01 -5.49 -14.97
C ASP A 91 1.71 -6.13 -16.17
N GLN A 92 2.95 -5.71 -16.48
CA GLN A 92 3.77 -6.34 -17.53
C GLN A 92 3.99 -7.84 -17.31
N GLN A 93 3.96 -8.29 -16.05
CA GLN A 93 4.03 -9.70 -15.69
C GLN A 93 2.67 -10.42 -15.74
N GLY A 94 1.58 -9.74 -16.12
CA GLY A 94 0.23 -10.28 -16.17
C GLY A 94 -0.32 -10.66 -14.78
N MET A 95 0.08 -9.95 -13.74
CA MET A 95 -0.29 -10.24 -12.35
C MET A 95 -1.43 -9.37 -11.82
N LEU A 96 -1.84 -8.36 -12.57
CA LEU A 96 -2.94 -7.48 -12.21
C LEU A 96 -4.18 -7.80 -13.05
N GLN A 97 -5.33 -7.75 -12.39
CA GLN A 97 -6.63 -7.86 -13.05
C GLN A 97 -7.17 -6.46 -13.33
N SER A 98 -7.49 -6.18 -14.60
CA SER A 98 -8.10 -4.91 -14.99
C SER A 98 -9.47 -4.74 -14.33
N TYR A 99 -9.71 -3.58 -13.73
CA TYR A 99 -10.94 -3.24 -13.04
C TYR A 99 -11.23 -1.73 -13.09
N ALA A 100 -12.45 -1.37 -13.41
CA ALA A 100 -12.91 0.02 -13.39
C ALA A 100 -13.67 0.31 -12.08
N PRO A 101 -13.09 0.99 -11.09
CA PRO A 101 -13.81 1.40 -9.89
C PRO A 101 -14.92 2.40 -10.23
N LYS A 102 -15.97 2.43 -9.39
CA LYS A 102 -17.19 3.25 -9.59
C LYS A 102 -16.91 4.72 -9.94
N ASP A 103 -15.90 5.30 -9.30
CA ASP A 103 -15.56 6.73 -9.45
C ASP A 103 -14.31 6.96 -10.33
N LEU A 104 -13.97 6.03 -11.20
CA LEU A 104 -12.79 6.12 -12.08
C LEU A 104 -12.69 7.44 -12.83
N ALA A 105 -13.82 8.00 -13.26
CA ALA A 105 -13.87 9.28 -13.99
C ALA A 105 -13.36 10.48 -13.16
N LYS A 106 -13.35 10.37 -11.83
CA LYS A 106 -12.83 11.41 -10.93
C LYS A 106 -11.30 11.37 -10.81
N ILE A 107 -10.67 10.29 -11.26
CA ILE A 107 -9.20 10.10 -11.23
C ILE A 107 -8.64 10.58 -12.57
N GLY A 108 -7.75 11.58 -12.52
CA GLY A 108 -7.09 12.10 -13.71
C GLY A 108 -6.31 11.04 -14.47
N GLY A 109 -6.23 11.15 -15.81
CA GLY A 109 -5.58 10.16 -16.66
C GLY A 109 -4.11 9.87 -16.31
N ASN A 110 -3.40 10.86 -15.77
CA ASN A 110 -2.01 10.70 -15.33
C ASN A 110 -1.82 9.87 -14.04
N TYR A 111 -2.93 9.59 -13.33
CA TYR A 111 -2.92 8.85 -12.06
C TYR A 111 -3.58 7.47 -12.17
N ARG A 112 -3.61 6.91 -13.36
CA ARG A 112 -4.12 5.56 -13.61
C ARG A 112 -3.46 4.94 -14.83
N ASP A 113 -3.54 3.64 -14.94
CA ASP A 113 -3.16 2.94 -16.17
C ASP A 113 -3.95 3.44 -17.39
N ALA A 114 -3.30 3.48 -18.54
CA ALA A 114 -3.88 3.94 -19.80
C ALA A 114 -4.87 2.94 -20.42
N ALA A 115 -4.84 1.68 -20.02
CA ALA A 115 -5.78 0.67 -20.49
C ALA A 115 -7.22 0.94 -20.05
N ASN A 116 -8.18 0.36 -20.74
CA ASN A 116 -9.59 0.47 -20.41
C ASN A 116 -10.27 -0.92 -20.42
N PRO A 117 -10.65 -1.47 -19.27
CA PRO A 117 -10.45 -0.94 -17.92
C PRO A 117 -8.97 -0.94 -17.49
N PRO A 118 -8.59 -0.04 -16.58
CA PRO A 118 -7.21 0.05 -16.11
C PRO A 118 -6.82 -1.14 -15.24
N ALA A 119 -5.54 -1.53 -15.27
CA ALA A 119 -5.00 -2.55 -14.38
C ALA A 119 -4.68 -1.99 -12.98
N TRP A 120 -4.48 -0.69 -12.86
CA TRP A 120 -4.27 0.01 -11.60
C TRP A 120 -4.80 1.44 -11.62
N VAL A 121 -5.11 1.97 -10.44
CA VAL A 121 -5.52 3.37 -10.24
C VAL A 121 -4.75 3.97 -9.07
N GLY A 122 -4.37 5.25 -9.18
CA GLY A 122 -3.77 6.01 -8.10
C GLY A 122 -4.79 6.31 -7.01
N MET A 123 -4.35 6.22 -5.77
CA MET A 123 -5.15 6.56 -4.59
C MET A 123 -4.62 7.79 -3.85
N ASP A 124 -3.34 8.07 -3.98
CA ASP A 124 -2.67 9.24 -3.42
C ASP A 124 -1.51 9.67 -4.32
N VAL A 125 -0.87 10.78 -3.95
CA VAL A 125 0.35 11.28 -4.60
C VAL A 125 1.36 11.56 -3.49
N TRP A 126 2.57 11.06 -3.67
CA TRP A 126 3.68 11.32 -2.78
C TRP A 126 4.89 11.80 -3.58
N ALA A 127 5.79 12.51 -2.92
CA ALA A 127 6.99 13.08 -3.55
C ALA A 127 8.21 12.88 -2.68
N ALA A 128 9.35 12.61 -3.31
CA ALA A 128 10.64 12.64 -2.66
C ALA A 128 11.10 14.09 -2.48
N THR A 129 11.64 14.42 -1.32
CA THR A 129 12.11 15.77 -1.00
C THR A 129 13.23 15.75 0.04
N ILE A 130 13.97 16.86 0.14
CA ILE A 130 14.97 17.04 1.18
C ILE A 130 14.26 17.36 2.51
N CYS A 131 14.41 16.47 3.48
CA CYS A 131 14.01 16.72 4.86
C CYS A 131 15.23 17.27 5.64
N PHE A 132 15.19 18.53 6.00
CA PHE A 132 16.31 19.21 6.68
C PHE A 132 16.05 19.35 8.17
N ASN A 133 16.85 18.66 9.00
CA ASN A 133 16.77 18.77 10.44
C ASN A 133 17.42 20.09 10.91
N THR A 134 16.61 21.11 11.17
CA THR A 134 17.07 22.44 11.52
C THR A 134 17.82 22.48 12.84
N ILE A 135 17.45 21.64 13.81
CA ILE A 135 18.10 21.60 15.14
C ILE A 135 19.52 21.04 15.03
N GLU A 136 19.70 19.93 14.32
CA GLU A 136 21.01 19.33 14.13
C GLU A 136 21.89 20.17 13.20
N ALA A 137 21.29 20.79 12.20
CA ALA A 137 22.00 21.68 11.29
C ALA A 137 22.57 22.91 12.02
N GLU A 138 21.81 23.54 12.92
CA GLU A 138 22.26 24.67 13.73
C GLU A 138 23.46 24.29 14.61
N LYS A 139 23.40 23.15 15.31
CA LYS A 139 24.51 22.63 16.12
C LYS A 139 25.79 22.41 15.33
N GLN A 140 25.67 22.07 14.05
CA GLN A 140 26.78 21.73 13.17
C GLN A 140 27.16 22.86 12.22
N GLY A 141 26.51 24.02 12.30
CA GLY A 141 26.77 25.17 11.44
C GLY A 141 26.46 24.90 9.96
N LEU A 142 25.46 24.03 9.66
CA LEU A 142 25.10 23.68 8.30
C LEU A 142 24.09 24.66 7.72
N SER A 143 24.33 25.10 6.49
CA SER A 143 23.40 25.90 5.73
C SER A 143 22.23 25.04 5.24
N LYS A 144 21.03 25.62 5.08
CA LYS A 144 19.88 24.91 4.49
C LYS A 144 20.11 24.70 2.99
N PRO A 145 20.06 23.46 2.48
CA PRO A 145 20.15 23.21 1.04
C PRO A 145 18.90 23.74 0.33
N VAL A 146 19.06 24.33 -0.82
CA VAL A 146 17.96 24.84 -1.66
C VAL A 146 17.82 24.06 -2.97
N SER A 147 18.75 23.16 -3.24
CA SER A 147 18.75 22.28 -4.41
C SER A 147 19.34 20.91 -4.07
N TRP A 148 19.10 19.92 -4.91
CA TRP A 148 19.74 18.61 -4.81
C TRP A 148 21.25 18.70 -4.95
N GLN A 149 21.76 19.58 -5.80
CA GLN A 149 23.20 19.80 -5.99
C GLN A 149 23.88 20.34 -4.73
N ASP A 150 23.17 21.10 -3.89
CA ASP A 150 23.76 21.57 -2.64
C ASP A 150 24.19 20.42 -1.73
N LEU A 151 23.51 19.28 -1.79
CA LEU A 151 23.86 18.10 -1.01
C LEU A 151 25.21 17.49 -1.38
N THR A 152 25.79 17.85 -2.53
CA THR A 152 27.13 17.39 -2.95
C THR A 152 28.26 18.23 -2.33
N LYS A 153 27.93 19.32 -1.66
CA LYS A 153 28.92 20.19 -0.99
C LYS A 153 29.64 19.44 0.14
N PRO A 154 30.94 19.72 0.37
CA PRO A 154 31.73 19.04 1.40
C PRO A 154 31.12 19.09 2.80
N GLU A 155 30.40 20.17 3.12
CA GLU A 155 29.76 20.37 4.44
C GLU A 155 28.72 19.29 4.78
N TYR A 156 28.10 18.65 3.76
CA TYR A 156 27.10 17.59 3.94
C TYR A 156 27.68 16.18 3.94
N LYS A 157 28.98 16.03 3.69
CA LYS A 157 29.63 14.71 3.66
C LYS A 157 29.41 13.94 4.95
N GLY A 158 28.83 12.73 4.86
CA GLY A 158 28.52 11.88 5.99
C GLY A 158 27.33 12.32 6.85
N LYS A 159 26.55 13.31 6.38
CA LYS A 159 25.40 13.87 7.10
C LYS A 159 24.06 13.63 6.35
N ILE A 160 24.11 12.97 5.20
CA ILE A 160 22.95 12.65 4.41
C ILE A 160 22.55 11.20 4.65
N VAL A 161 21.26 10.97 4.87
CA VAL A 161 20.68 9.64 5.00
C VAL A 161 19.54 9.56 4.01
N MET A 162 19.51 8.47 3.24
CA MET A 162 18.40 8.14 2.34
C MET A 162 18.07 6.65 2.45
N PRO A 163 16.85 6.23 2.16
CA PRO A 163 16.52 4.82 2.13
C PRO A 163 17.20 4.12 0.94
N ASN A 164 17.47 2.82 1.10
CA ASN A 164 18.11 2.03 0.05
C ASN A 164 17.19 1.94 -1.20
N PRO A 165 17.64 2.38 -2.38
CA PRO A 165 16.83 2.38 -3.60
C PRO A 165 16.41 0.98 -4.09
N ALA A 166 17.14 -0.07 -3.72
CA ALA A 166 16.77 -1.44 -4.08
C ALA A 166 15.54 -1.95 -3.31
N SER A 167 15.26 -1.43 -2.13
CA SER A 167 14.14 -1.88 -1.28
C SER A 167 13.07 -0.81 -1.07
N SER A 168 13.41 0.46 -1.13
CA SER A 168 12.51 1.59 -0.86
C SER A 168 12.02 2.25 -2.14
N GLY A 169 10.69 2.46 -2.23
CA GLY A 169 10.10 3.26 -3.31
C GLY A 169 10.59 4.71 -3.30
N THR A 170 10.82 5.31 -2.12
CA THR A 170 11.37 6.65 -1.99
C THR A 170 12.81 6.71 -2.51
N GLY A 171 13.68 5.81 -2.05
CA GLY A 171 15.06 5.77 -2.55
C GLY A 171 15.15 5.52 -4.06
N PHE A 172 14.28 4.65 -4.60
CA PHE A 172 14.19 4.44 -6.04
C PHE A 172 13.74 5.72 -6.78
N LEU A 173 12.76 6.45 -6.25
CA LEU A 173 12.28 7.69 -6.84
C LEU A 173 13.37 8.77 -6.81
N ASP A 174 14.12 8.91 -5.70
CA ASP A 174 15.24 9.85 -5.60
C ASP A 174 16.26 9.61 -6.72
N VAL A 175 16.77 8.38 -6.85
CA VAL A 175 17.74 8.02 -7.88
C VAL A 175 17.17 8.24 -9.28
N SER A 176 15.93 7.81 -9.52
CA SER A 176 15.26 7.98 -10.82
C SER A 176 15.10 9.46 -11.18
N ALA A 177 14.75 10.31 -10.21
CA ALA A 177 14.62 11.75 -10.41
C ALA A 177 15.96 12.42 -10.70
N TRP A 178 17.03 12.02 -10.00
CA TRP A 178 18.37 12.56 -10.26
C TRP A 178 18.88 12.17 -11.64
N LEU A 179 18.72 10.90 -12.05
CA LEU A 179 19.09 10.45 -13.39
C LEU A 179 18.33 11.20 -14.49
N GLN A 180 17.04 11.43 -14.30
CA GLN A 180 16.22 12.18 -15.27
C GLN A 180 16.57 13.68 -15.30
N THR A 181 16.89 14.26 -14.15
CA THR A 181 17.16 15.70 -14.03
C THR A 181 18.58 16.06 -14.46
N PHE A 182 19.57 15.24 -14.11
CA PHE A 182 20.99 15.54 -14.27
C PHE A 182 21.70 14.65 -15.30
N GLY A 183 21.01 13.63 -15.83
CA GLY A 183 21.59 12.60 -16.70
C GLY A 183 22.46 11.61 -15.94
N GLU A 184 22.84 10.52 -16.61
CA GLU A 184 23.54 9.39 -15.97
C GLU A 184 24.87 9.77 -15.32
N LYS A 185 25.64 10.70 -15.92
CA LYS A 185 26.97 11.07 -15.40
C LYS A 185 26.94 11.89 -14.10
N GLN A 186 25.89 12.66 -13.88
CA GLN A 186 25.78 13.57 -12.74
C GLN A 186 24.70 13.13 -11.75
N GLY A 187 23.81 12.26 -12.15
CA GLY A 187 22.73 11.74 -11.34
C GLY A 187 23.12 10.55 -10.45
N TRP A 188 24.29 9.95 -10.71
CA TRP A 188 24.88 8.89 -9.86
C TRP A 188 25.79 9.46 -8.79
#